data_6c1abf6672dc005157c9ab1b7554b38a
#
_entry.id   6c1abf6672dc005157c9ab1b7554b38a
#
_cell.length_a   1.000
_cell.length_b   1.000
_cell.length_c   1.000
_cell.angle_alpha   90.00
_cell.angle_beta   90.00
_cell.angle_gamma   90.00
#
_symmetry.space_group_name_H-M   'P 1'
#
loop_
_entity.id
_entity.type
_entity.pdbx_description
1 polymer ?
#
loop_
_entity_poly.entity_id
_entity_poly.type
_entity_poly.pdbx_seq_one_letter_code
_entity_poly.pdbx_strand_id
1 'polypeptide(L)'
;AEVFDKLTAGCIVIGEVTDTPVLAYKDVKITLDEALEAWKGTLEKVFKTVSGEQGGTAFLGEETASDGPTAVFMCVKPEDKDAVIENGVYKTKNIYVCKHKVAQPRVFIPVFPGTNCEYDSTKAFERAGAEVDVKVFKNLTAEDIRDSVEIFEKAINQAQIIMFPGGFSAGDEPDGSAKFFATAFQNAKLKEAVTKLLEERDGLALGICNGFQALIKLGLVPYGAITGQKEDSPTLTFNTINRHISKMVY
;
A
#
# COMPACT_ATOMS: atom_id res chain seq x y z
N ALA A 1 35.40 7.03 15.43
CA ALA A 1 35.62 8.46 15.68
C ALA A 1 36.52 9.08 14.57
N GLU A 2 37.75 8.63 14.37
CA GLU A 2 38.68 9.23 13.41
C GLU A 2 38.24 9.24 11.92
N VAL A 3 37.39 8.29 11.51
CA VAL A 3 36.84 8.23 10.15
C VAL A 3 35.69 9.22 10.00
N PHE A 4 34.93 9.47 11.06
CA PHE A 4 33.86 10.47 11.06
C PHE A 4 34.41 11.90 11.04
N ASP A 5 35.46 12.17 11.80
CA ASP A 5 36.10 13.50 11.84
C ASP A 5 36.68 13.94 10.50
N LYS A 6 37.03 12.99 9.64
CA LYS A 6 37.53 13.28 8.27
C LYS A 6 36.47 13.46 7.23
N LEU A 7 35.24 12.94 7.47
CA LEU A 7 34.11 12.99 6.53
C LEU A 7 33.16 14.14 6.80
N THR A 8 33.21 14.74 7.98
CA THR A 8 32.16 15.68 8.46
C THR A 8 32.77 16.92 9.13
N ALA A 9 33.44 17.72 8.35
CA ALA A 9 33.80 19.09 8.80
C ALA A 9 32.50 19.85 9.13
N GLY A 10 32.22 20.03 10.44
CA GLY A 10 31.06 20.77 10.94
C GLY A 10 30.00 19.93 11.67
N CYS A 11 30.25 18.66 11.99
CA CYS A 11 29.35 17.90 12.86
C CYS A 11 29.43 18.36 14.32
N ILE A 12 28.29 18.50 14.93
CA ILE A 12 28.15 18.74 16.37
C ILE A 12 27.72 17.42 17.00
N VAL A 13 28.47 16.96 18.01
CA VAL A 13 28.06 15.80 18.83
C VAL A 13 26.85 16.20 19.66
N ILE A 14 25.70 15.58 19.39
CA ILE A 14 24.44 15.87 20.06
C ILE A 14 24.12 14.85 21.19
N GLY A 15 24.84 13.75 21.25
CA GLY A 15 24.64 12.73 22.25
C GLY A 15 25.58 11.55 22.12
N GLU A 16 25.48 10.65 23.06
CA GLU A 16 26.23 9.39 23.15
C GLU A 16 25.26 8.21 23.26
N VAL A 17 25.57 7.11 22.59
CA VAL A 17 24.79 5.87 22.69
C VAL A 17 25.29 5.10 23.92
N THR A 18 24.36 4.71 24.77
CA THR A 18 24.63 3.95 25.99
C THR A 18 24.01 2.55 25.96
N ASP A 19 24.45 1.66 26.84
CA ASP A 19 23.90 0.30 26.95
C ASP A 19 22.54 0.24 27.65
N THR A 20 22.09 1.36 28.21
CA THR A 20 20.78 1.44 28.86
C THR A 20 19.70 1.89 27.88
N PRO A 21 18.53 1.21 27.81
CA PRO A 21 17.45 1.56 26.90
C PRO A 21 16.67 2.81 27.40
N VAL A 22 17.37 3.93 27.51
CA VAL A 22 16.85 5.19 28.05
C VAL A 22 17.31 6.37 27.18
N LEU A 23 16.39 7.26 26.85
CA LEU A 23 16.72 8.57 26.32
C LEU A 23 16.87 9.54 27.49
N ALA A 24 18.05 10.15 27.62
CA ALA A 24 18.33 11.11 28.67
C ALA A 24 18.75 12.46 28.07
N TYR A 25 18.13 13.53 28.54
CA TYR A 25 18.52 14.89 28.23
C TYR A 25 18.36 15.77 29.46
N LYS A 26 19.49 16.26 29.98
CA LYS A 26 19.55 16.98 31.25
C LYS A 26 18.94 16.12 32.38
N ASP A 27 17.91 16.61 33.05
CA ASP A 27 17.22 15.95 34.14
C ASP A 27 16.06 15.03 33.71
N VAL A 28 15.75 15.04 32.40
CA VAL A 28 14.67 14.23 31.84
C VAL A 28 15.22 12.90 31.38
N LYS A 29 14.58 11.83 31.83
CA LYS A 29 14.84 10.46 31.39
C LYS A 29 13.52 9.77 31.03
N ILE A 30 13.48 9.15 29.88
CA ILE A 30 12.36 8.32 29.44
C ILE A 30 12.91 7.00 28.93
N THR A 31 12.23 5.92 29.18
CA THR A 31 12.60 4.62 28.60
C THR A 31 12.31 4.59 27.11
N LEU A 32 13.01 3.75 26.37
CA LEU A 32 12.71 3.55 24.95
C LEU A 32 11.29 2.99 24.75
N ASP A 33 10.80 2.17 25.67
CA ASP A 33 9.44 1.63 25.62
C ASP A 33 8.40 2.73 25.81
N GLU A 34 8.57 3.64 26.78
CA GLU A 34 7.68 4.79 26.96
C GLU A 34 7.68 5.71 25.73
N ALA A 35 8.86 5.98 25.16
CA ALA A 35 8.98 6.78 23.96
C ALA A 35 8.29 6.12 22.76
N LEU A 36 8.45 4.82 22.60
CA LEU A 36 7.85 4.03 21.53
C LEU A 36 6.32 3.96 21.68
N GLU A 37 5.83 3.76 22.89
CA GLU A 37 4.40 3.74 23.18
C GLU A 37 3.76 5.10 22.92
N ALA A 38 4.38 6.19 23.34
CA ALA A 38 3.92 7.53 23.06
C ALA A 38 3.88 7.83 21.55
N TRP A 39 4.90 7.40 20.82
CA TRP A 39 4.98 7.59 19.37
C TRP A 39 3.93 6.77 18.61
N LYS A 40 3.79 5.48 18.90
CA LYS A 40 2.81 4.60 18.28
C LYS A 40 1.37 4.93 18.68
N GLY A 41 1.15 5.30 19.92
CA GLY A 41 -0.19 5.53 20.47
C GLY A 41 -0.87 6.81 20.00
N THR A 42 -0.13 7.75 19.41
CA THR A 42 -0.65 9.08 19.08
C THR A 42 -1.84 9.02 18.12
N LEU A 43 -1.78 8.18 17.10
CA LEU A 43 -2.82 8.07 16.07
C LEU A 43 -3.71 6.83 16.23
N GLU A 44 -3.39 5.91 17.11
CA GLU A 44 -4.09 4.63 17.25
C GLU A 44 -5.60 4.78 17.56
N LYS A 45 -5.97 5.85 18.27
CA LYS A 45 -7.37 6.16 18.60
C LYS A 45 -8.19 6.56 17.37
N VAL A 46 -7.55 7.14 16.35
CA VAL A 46 -8.17 7.65 15.14
C VAL A 46 -7.98 6.66 13.98
N PHE A 47 -6.81 6.02 13.92
CA PHE A 47 -6.41 5.10 12.86
C PHE A 47 -5.83 3.85 13.49
N LYS A 48 -6.67 2.87 13.75
CA LYS A 48 -6.25 1.60 14.33
C LYS A 48 -5.29 0.85 13.41
N THR A 49 -4.17 0.42 13.94
CA THR A 49 -3.16 -0.38 13.24
C THR A 49 -3.69 -1.78 12.92
N VAL A 50 -4.61 -2.29 13.73
CA VAL A 50 -5.29 -3.57 13.53
C VAL A 50 -6.80 -3.39 13.49
N SER A 51 -7.50 -4.17 12.69
CA SER A 51 -8.96 -4.22 12.66
C SER A 51 -9.48 -5.03 13.86
N GLY A 52 -10.48 -4.50 14.57
CA GLY A 52 -11.11 -5.13 15.74
C GLY A 52 -10.79 -4.48 17.08
N GLU A 53 -11.66 -4.72 18.08
CA GLU A 53 -11.51 -4.15 19.42
C GLU A 53 -10.38 -4.76 20.26
N GLN A 54 -9.89 -5.92 19.86
CA GLN A 54 -8.73 -6.58 20.50
C GLN A 54 -7.44 -6.21 19.75
N GLY A 55 -7.07 -4.94 19.82
CA GLY A 55 -5.78 -4.48 19.35
C GLY A 55 -4.67 -5.16 20.16
N GLY A 56 -3.84 -5.90 19.50
CA GLY A 56 -2.47 -6.00 19.92
C GLY A 56 -1.92 -7.32 20.41
N THR A 57 -2.67 -8.38 20.64
CA THR A 57 -2.04 -9.65 21.04
C THR A 57 -2.56 -10.91 20.33
N ALA A 58 -3.56 -10.78 19.51
CA ALA A 58 -4.18 -11.93 18.85
C ALA A 58 -3.38 -12.49 17.66
N PHE A 59 -2.26 -11.89 17.27
CA PHE A 59 -1.37 -12.41 16.24
C PHE A 59 -0.05 -12.98 16.77
N LEU A 60 0.18 -12.95 18.05
CA LEU A 60 1.16 -13.82 18.70
C LEU A 60 0.42 -15.12 19.05
N GLY A 61 -0.01 -15.87 18.03
CA GLY A 61 -0.37 -17.26 18.22
C GLY A 61 0.78 -17.92 18.93
N GLU A 62 0.46 -18.66 20.00
CA GLU A 62 1.42 -19.49 20.71
C GLU A 62 2.28 -20.21 19.65
N GLU A 63 3.59 -20.01 19.74
CA GLU A 63 4.56 -20.79 19.01
C GLU A 63 4.37 -22.26 19.36
N THR A 64 3.52 -22.94 18.64
CA THR A 64 3.71 -24.39 18.52
C THR A 64 4.92 -24.55 17.62
N ALA A 65 6.02 -24.90 18.26
CA ALA A 65 7.27 -25.24 17.61
C ALA A 65 7.02 -26.29 16.53
N SER A 66 6.90 -25.86 15.30
CA SER A 66 7.07 -26.67 14.12
C SER A 66 7.91 -25.88 13.11
N ASP A 67 9.04 -26.46 12.82
CA ASP A 67 10.10 -26.07 11.94
C ASP A 67 9.76 -25.07 10.83
N GLY A 68 10.32 -23.86 10.95
CA GLY A 68 10.44 -22.87 9.91
C GLY A 68 9.30 -21.84 9.84
N PRO A 69 9.58 -20.60 9.43
CA PRO A 69 8.56 -19.58 9.28
C PRO A 69 7.63 -19.98 8.15
N THR A 70 6.46 -20.46 8.50
CA THR A 70 5.36 -20.60 7.57
C THR A 70 4.85 -19.20 7.25
N ALA A 71 5.57 -18.48 6.40
CA ALA A 71 4.95 -17.42 5.65
C ALA A 71 3.85 -18.09 4.85
N VAL A 72 2.61 -17.94 5.28
CA VAL A 72 1.45 -18.24 4.45
C VAL A 72 1.46 -17.21 3.33
N PHE A 73 2.36 -17.41 2.38
CA PHE A 73 2.13 -16.90 1.06
C PHE A 73 0.89 -17.65 0.58
N MET A 74 -0.26 -16.98 0.57
CA MET A 74 -1.29 -17.34 -0.39
C MET A 74 -0.73 -17.00 -1.78
N CYS A 75 0.33 -17.66 -2.17
CA CYS A 75 0.54 -17.94 -3.56
C CYS A 75 -0.67 -18.78 -3.92
N VAL A 76 -1.66 -18.19 -4.55
CA VAL A 76 -2.50 -18.92 -5.47
C VAL A 76 -1.45 -19.66 -6.32
N LYS A 77 -1.25 -20.93 -6.04
CA LYS A 77 -0.45 -21.77 -6.94
C LYS A 77 -1.15 -21.59 -8.27
N PRO A 78 -0.53 -20.99 -9.27
CA PRO A 78 -1.15 -21.04 -10.57
C PRO A 78 -1.29 -22.53 -10.84
N GLU A 79 -2.51 -23.01 -11.04
CA GLU A 79 -2.75 -24.34 -11.58
C GLU A 79 -2.24 -24.43 -13.02
N ASP A 80 -1.32 -23.56 -13.35
CA ASP A 80 -0.69 -23.46 -14.65
C ASP A 80 0.42 -24.51 -14.74
N LYS A 81 0.02 -25.66 -15.23
CA LYS A 81 0.93 -26.79 -15.47
C LYS A 81 2.02 -26.47 -16.50
N ASP A 82 1.85 -25.41 -17.27
CA ASP A 82 2.78 -24.96 -18.29
C ASP A 82 3.73 -23.85 -17.80
N ALA A 83 3.58 -23.40 -16.54
CA ALA A 83 4.46 -22.40 -15.97
C ALA A 83 5.84 -22.98 -15.64
N VAL A 84 6.87 -22.33 -16.11
CA VAL A 84 8.26 -22.69 -15.86
C VAL A 84 9.01 -21.51 -15.24
N ILE A 85 9.77 -21.76 -14.19
CA ILE A 85 10.70 -20.78 -13.65
C ILE A 85 12.06 -21.04 -14.30
N GLU A 86 12.46 -20.16 -15.18
CA GLU A 86 13.74 -20.25 -15.88
C GLU A 86 14.58 -19.01 -15.53
N ASN A 87 15.78 -19.25 -14.97
CA ASN A 87 16.69 -18.19 -14.50
C ASN A 87 16.05 -17.17 -13.53
N GLY A 88 15.15 -17.66 -12.67
CA GLY A 88 14.46 -16.80 -11.72
C GLY A 88 13.32 -15.95 -12.32
N VAL A 89 12.91 -16.23 -13.55
CA VAL A 89 11.81 -15.55 -14.22
C VAL A 89 10.66 -16.52 -14.42
N TYR A 90 9.48 -16.14 -13.95
CA TYR A 90 8.25 -16.86 -14.21
C TYR A 90 7.86 -16.71 -15.68
N LYS A 91 7.73 -17.82 -16.38
CA LYS A 91 7.27 -17.88 -17.77
C LYS A 91 6.04 -18.75 -17.85
N THR A 92 5.00 -18.28 -18.48
CA THR A 92 3.78 -19.05 -18.73
C THR A 92 3.30 -18.82 -20.15
N LYS A 93 2.65 -19.82 -20.72
CA LYS A 93 1.89 -19.69 -21.99
C LYS A 93 0.43 -19.35 -21.71
N ASN A 94 0.00 -19.52 -20.48
CA ASN A 94 -1.37 -19.25 -20.04
C ASN A 94 -1.50 -17.76 -19.67
N ILE A 95 -1.59 -16.92 -20.69
CA ILE A 95 -1.79 -15.48 -20.53
C ILE A 95 -3.30 -15.22 -20.61
N TYR A 96 -3.84 -14.57 -19.59
CA TYR A 96 -5.22 -14.14 -19.62
C TYR A 96 -5.48 -13.20 -20.80
N VAL A 97 -6.50 -13.51 -21.56
CA VAL A 97 -6.91 -12.70 -22.72
C VAL A 97 -8.24 -12.05 -22.38
N CYS A 98 -8.23 -10.72 -22.28
CA CYS A 98 -9.42 -9.92 -22.01
C CYS A 98 -10.52 -10.21 -23.04
N LYS A 99 -11.76 -10.35 -22.57
CA LYS A 99 -12.94 -10.60 -23.41
C LYS A 99 -13.30 -9.37 -24.25
N HIS A 100 -13.11 -8.19 -23.69
CA HIS A 100 -13.43 -6.90 -24.32
C HIS A 100 -12.15 -6.20 -24.77
N LYS A 101 -11.64 -6.63 -25.93
CA LYS A 101 -10.40 -6.07 -26.51
C LYS A 101 -10.65 -4.66 -27.07
N VAL A 102 -9.74 -3.77 -26.76
CA VAL A 102 -9.68 -2.41 -27.32
C VAL A 102 -8.34 -2.22 -28.02
N ALA A 103 -8.30 -1.38 -29.06
CA ALA A 103 -7.08 -1.14 -29.81
C ALA A 103 -6.01 -0.45 -28.96
N GLN A 104 -6.42 0.49 -28.11
CA GLN A 104 -5.56 1.20 -27.19
C GLN A 104 -6.26 1.28 -25.83
N PRO A 105 -5.79 0.54 -24.81
CA PRO A 105 -6.40 0.59 -23.49
C PRO A 105 -6.16 1.93 -22.83
N ARG A 106 -7.17 2.43 -22.15
CA ARG A 106 -7.08 3.63 -21.32
C ARG A 106 -6.82 3.24 -19.87
N VAL A 107 -5.82 3.87 -19.27
CA VAL A 107 -5.44 3.69 -17.86
C VAL A 107 -5.79 4.94 -17.09
N PHE A 108 -6.63 4.82 -16.08
CA PHE A 108 -6.91 5.89 -15.14
C PHE A 108 -5.96 5.80 -13.94
N ILE A 109 -5.28 6.90 -13.61
CA ILE A 109 -4.39 7.02 -12.45
C ILE A 109 -4.95 8.10 -11.51
N PRO A 110 -5.57 7.71 -10.40
CA PRO A 110 -5.99 8.65 -9.35
C PRO A 110 -4.78 9.17 -8.57
N VAL A 111 -4.71 10.48 -8.38
CA VAL A 111 -3.65 11.16 -7.64
C VAL A 111 -4.24 11.89 -6.44
N PHE A 112 -3.66 11.67 -5.26
CA PHE A 112 -4.01 12.35 -4.02
C PHE A 112 -2.83 13.16 -3.49
N PRO A 113 -3.05 14.10 -2.57
CA PRO A 113 -1.94 14.79 -1.92
C PRO A 113 -0.93 13.79 -1.32
N GLY A 114 0.35 13.93 -1.69
CA GLY A 114 1.42 13.03 -1.30
C GLY A 114 1.66 11.83 -2.24
N THR A 115 0.85 11.63 -3.27
CA THR A 115 1.20 10.73 -4.39
C THR A 115 2.35 11.34 -5.20
N ASN A 116 3.34 10.53 -5.59
CA ASN A 116 4.49 11.00 -6.35
C ASN A 116 5.06 10.00 -7.36
N CYS A 117 4.40 8.86 -7.55
CA CYS A 117 4.82 7.82 -8.52
C CYS A 117 3.92 7.78 -9.77
N GLU A 118 2.98 8.71 -9.94
CA GLU A 118 2.08 8.79 -11.09
C GLU A 118 2.83 9.06 -12.39
N TYR A 119 3.89 9.85 -12.32
CA TYR A 119 4.67 10.21 -13.50
C TYR A 119 5.41 9.01 -14.10
N ASP A 120 6.08 8.21 -13.29
CA ASP A 120 6.79 7.02 -13.75
C ASP A 120 5.80 5.92 -14.17
N SER A 121 4.69 5.79 -13.47
CA SER A 121 3.59 4.89 -13.85
C SER A 121 3.02 5.27 -15.21
N THR A 122 2.76 6.56 -15.44
CA THR A 122 2.30 7.06 -16.74
C THR A 122 3.25 6.65 -17.85
N LYS A 123 4.54 6.93 -17.71
CA LYS A 123 5.55 6.54 -18.70
C LYS A 123 5.59 5.04 -18.98
N ALA A 124 5.41 4.22 -17.95
CA ALA A 124 5.43 2.77 -18.11
C ALA A 124 4.24 2.30 -18.96
N PHE A 125 3.04 2.80 -18.68
CA PHE A 125 1.85 2.47 -19.46
C PHE A 125 1.88 3.02 -20.88
N GLU A 126 2.34 4.25 -21.08
CA GLU A 126 2.52 4.84 -22.42
C GLU A 126 3.52 4.04 -23.27
N ARG A 127 4.64 3.60 -22.69
CA ARG A 127 5.59 2.71 -23.38
C ARG A 127 4.99 1.36 -23.76
N ALA A 128 4.00 0.89 -22.99
CA ALA A 128 3.25 -0.31 -23.30
C ALA A 128 2.13 -0.08 -24.33
N GLY A 129 1.95 1.17 -24.82
CA GLY A 129 0.98 1.52 -25.85
C GLY A 129 -0.40 1.94 -25.32
N ALA A 130 -0.54 2.17 -24.02
CA ALA A 130 -1.79 2.64 -23.42
C ALA A 130 -1.95 4.17 -23.52
N GLU A 131 -3.19 4.65 -23.47
CA GLU A 131 -3.53 6.04 -23.20
C GLU A 131 -3.70 6.23 -21.69
N VAL A 132 -3.02 7.22 -21.09
CA VAL A 132 -3.06 7.43 -19.66
C VAL A 132 -3.82 8.70 -19.30
N ASP A 133 -4.77 8.59 -18.38
CA ASP A 133 -5.57 9.68 -17.86
C ASP A 133 -5.28 9.86 -16.36
N VAL A 134 -4.48 10.89 -16.02
CA VAL A 134 -4.11 11.24 -14.65
C VAL A 134 -5.04 12.33 -14.15
N LYS A 135 -5.70 12.10 -13.03
CA LYS A 135 -6.55 13.13 -12.37
C LYS A 135 -6.18 13.30 -10.91
N VAL A 136 -6.14 14.56 -10.49
CA VAL A 136 -5.85 14.94 -9.11
C VAL A 136 -7.16 15.09 -8.34
N PHE A 137 -7.24 14.43 -7.19
CA PHE A 137 -8.33 14.60 -6.24
C PHE A 137 -8.09 15.87 -5.41
N LYS A 138 -8.94 16.86 -5.58
CA LYS A 138 -8.92 18.10 -4.81
C LYS A 138 -9.75 17.92 -3.54
N ASN A 139 -9.24 18.37 -2.41
CA ASN A 139 -9.88 18.17 -1.10
C ASN A 139 -9.87 19.42 -0.21
N LEU A 140 -9.69 20.60 -0.79
CA LEU A 140 -9.65 21.85 -0.02
C LEU A 140 -11.04 22.32 0.41
N THR A 141 -12.04 22.08 -0.42
CA THR A 141 -13.44 22.46 -0.17
C THR A 141 -14.39 21.29 -0.40
N ALA A 142 -15.60 21.39 0.13
CA ALA A 142 -16.64 20.39 -0.13
C ALA A 142 -17.05 20.34 -1.62
N GLU A 143 -16.91 21.43 -2.33
CA GLU A 143 -17.14 21.52 -3.78
C GLU A 143 -16.03 20.79 -4.54
N ASP A 144 -14.76 21.06 -4.23
CA ASP A 144 -13.63 20.32 -4.81
C ASP A 144 -13.77 18.81 -4.66
N ILE A 145 -14.25 18.34 -3.51
CA ILE A 145 -14.48 16.92 -3.27
C ILE A 145 -15.57 16.36 -4.18
N ARG A 146 -16.71 17.07 -4.31
CA ARG A 146 -17.80 16.64 -5.21
C ARG A 146 -17.34 16.59 -6.66
N ASP A 147 -16.68 17.64 -7.12
CA ASP A 147 -16.16 17.73 -8.49
C ASP A 147 -15.14 16.62 -8.77
N SER A 148 -14.24 16.37 -7.81
CA SER A 148 -13.25 15.30 -7.93
C SER A 148 -13.88 13.92 -8.01
N VAL A 149 -14.94 13.66 -7.25
CA VAL A 149 -15.70 12.40 -7.33
C VAL A 149 -16.33 12.24 -8.72
N GLU A 150 -16.92 13.28 -9.29
CA GLU A 150 -17.52 13.22 -10.63
C GLU A 150 -16.47 13.03 -11.74
N ILE A 151 -15.34 13.72 -11.61
CA ILE A 151 -14.20 13.57 -12.53
C ILE A 151 -13.65 12.14 -12.48
N PHE A 152 -13.47 11.58 -11.28
CA PHE A 152 -12.97 10.23 -11.11
C PHE A 152 -13.97 9.18 -11.62
N GLU A 153 -15.25 9.32 -11.28
CA GLU A 153 -16.32 8.44 -11.79
C GLU A 153 -16.29 8.39 -13.33
N LYS A 154 -16.23 9.55 -13.98
CA LYS A 154 -16.16 9.64 -15.44
C LYS A 154 -14.89 8.99 -15.99
N ALA A 155 -13.74 9.22 -15.37
CA ALA A 155 -12.47 8.64 -15.79
C ALA A 155 -12.48 7.10 -15.66
N ILE A 156 -12.98 6.56 -14.55
CA ILE A 156 -13.12 5.12 -14.33
C ILE A 156 -14.05 4.49 -15.36
N ASN A 157 -15.17 5.15 -15.66
CA ASN A 157 -16.14 4.65 -16.65
C ASN A 157 -15.57 4.59 -18.08
N GLN A 158 -14.53 5.34 -18.38
CA GLN A 158 -13.85 5.34 -19.67
C GLN A 158 -12.61 4.44 -19.71
N ALA A 159 -12.07 4.05 -18.57
CA ALA A 159 -10.85 3.28 -18.47
C ALA A 159 -11.09 1.77 -18.61
N GLN A 160 -10.08 1.05 -19.04
CA GLN A 160 -9.96 -0.42 -18.97
C GLN A 160 -9.09 -0.86 -17.81
N ILE A 161 -8.24 0.02 -17.32
CA ILE A 161 -7.33 -0.26 -16.20
C ILE A 161 -7.41 0.90 -15.21
N ILE A 162 -7.52 0.59 -13.93
CA ILE A 162 -7.27 1.55 -12.85
C ILE A 162 -5.94 1.22 -12.18
N MET A 163 -5.05 2.23 -12.07
CA MET A 163 -3.74 2.10 -11.47
C MET A 163 -3.63 2.96 -10.23
N PHE A 164 -3.49 2.34 -9.06
CA PHE A 164 -3.22 3.01 -7.80
C PHE A 164 -1.71 3.17 -7.63
N PRO A 165 -1.17 4.39 -7.77
CA PRO A 165 0.26 4.61 -7.73
C PRO A 165 0.82 4.55 -6.31
N GLY A 166 2.13 4.46 -6.23
CA GLY A 166 2.87 4.59 -4.99
C GLY A 166 3.02 6.04 -4.53
N GLY A 167 3.78 6.23 -3.48
CA GLY A 167 4.01 7.49 -2.81
C GLY A 167 3.58 7.42 -1.36
N PHE A 168 3.25 8.57 -0.78
CA PHE A 168 2.95 8.70 0.65
C PHE A 168 1.60 9.38 0.89
N SER A 169 0.58 9.05 0.11
CA SER A 169 -0.75 9.64 0.28
C SER A 169 -1.27 9.40 1.70
N ALA A 170 -1.31 10.43 2.53
CA ALA A 170 -1.63 10.42 3.96
C ALA A 170 -0.67 9.62 4.86
N GLY A 171 0.46 9.16 4.36
CA GLY A 171 1.48 8.43 5.11
C GLY A 171 1.71 7.01 4.62
N ASP A 172 2.72 6.36 5.19
CA ASP A 172 3.19 5.03 4.82
C ASP A 172 3.16 4.03 6.00
N GLU A 173 2.91 4.53 7.19
CA GLU A 173 2.70 3.70 8.38
C GLU A 173 1.34 2.97 8.31
N PRO A 174 1.17 1.82 8.95
CA PRO A 174 -0.02 0.98 8.82
C PRO A 174 -1.34 1.71 9.04
N ASP A 175 -1.39 2.65 9.97
CA ASP A 175 -2.56 3.45 10.31
C ASP A 175 -2.86 4.57 9.29
N GLY A 176 -1.82 5.14 8.66
CA GLY A 176 -1.92 6.23 7.69
C GLY A 176 -1.84 5.81 6.23
N SER A 177 -1.28 4.62 5.93
CA SER A 177 -0.98 4.20 4.58
C SER A 177 -2.23 4.15 3.69
N ALA A 178 -2.13 4.74 2.50
CA ALA A 178 -3.19 4.77 1.47
C ALA A 178 -4.54 5.30 1.94
N LYS A 179 -4.57 6.10 3.00
CA LYS A 179 -5.80 6.55 3.63
C LYS A 179 -6.69 7.38 2.72
N PHE A 180 -6.12 8.27 1.92
CA PHE A 180 -6.89 9.06 0.98
C PHE A 180 -7.58 8.18 -0.06
N PHE A 181 -6.87 7.20 -0.60
CA PHE A 181 -7.46 6.21 -1.50
C PHE A 181 -8.59 5.45 -0.83
N ALA A 182 -8.32 4.89 0.35
CA ALA A 182 -9.30 4.10 1.08
C ALA A 182 -10.56 4.89 1.41
N THR A 183 -10.43 6.16 1.80
CA THR A 183 -11.57 7.02 2.12
C THR A 183 -12.35 7.44 0.87
N ALA A 184 -11.67 7.90 -0.18
CA ALA A 184 -12.33 8.40 -1.38
C ALA A 184 -13.10 7.28 -2.11
N PHE A 185 -12.50 6.10 -2.25
CA PHE A 185 -13.11 4.97 -2.97
C PHE A 185 -14.20 4.23 -2.18
N GLN A 186 -14.47 4.62 -0.92
CA GLN A 186 -15.71 4.22 -0.22
C GLN A 186 -16.90 5.07 -0.66
N ASN A 187 -16.72 6.15 -1.40
CA ASN A 187 -17.82 6.89 -2.00
C ASN A 187 -18.62 5.99 -2.93
N ALA A 188 -19.96 6.03 -2.82
CA ALA A 188 -20.85 5.12 -3.54
C ALA A 188 -20.67 5.16 -5.06
N LYS A 189 -20.49 6.37 -5.65
CA LYS A 189 -20.27 6.53 -7.10
C LYS A 189 -18.95 5.89 -7.57
N LEU A 190 -17.85 6.13 -6.82
CA LEU A 190 -16.55 5.56 -7.18
C LEU A 190 -16.53 4.05 -6.97
N LYS A 191 -17.13 3.57 -5.88
CA LYS A 191 -17.29 2.15 -5.62
C LYS A 191 -18.04 1.45 -6.75
N GLU A 192 -19.19 2.00 -7.16
CA GLU A 192 -20.00 1.46 -8.25
C GLU A 192 -19.21 1.46 -9.59
N ALA A 193 -18.51 2.55 -9.90
CA ALA A 193 -17.74 2.65 -11.12
C ALA A 193 -16.60 1.61 -11.17
N VAL A 194 -15.89 1.37 -10.05
CA VAL A 194 -14.86 0.33 -9.96
C VAL A 194 -15.48 -1.06 -10.07
N THR A 195 -16.62 -1.31 -9.41
CA THR A 195 -17.32 -2.59 -9.54
C THR A 195 -17.69 -2.88 -10.99
N LYS A 196 -18.27 -1.92 -11.69
CA LYS A 196 -18.60 -2.05 -13.14
C LYS A 196 -17.34 -2.27 -14.00
N LEU A 197 -16.24 -1.59 -13.67
CA LEU A 197 -14.97 -1.80 -14.36
C LEU A 197 -14.50 -3.25 -14.26
N LEU A 198 -14.52 -3.80 -13.05
CA LEU A 198 -13.93 -5.13 -12.78
C LEU A 198 -14.87 -6.28 -13.15
N GLU A 199 -16.16 -6.18 -12.80
CA GLU A 199 -17.12 -7.28 -12.97
C GLU A 199 -17.82 -7.29 -14.32
N GLU A 200 -18.19 -6.12 -14.86
CA GLU A 200 -18.98 -6.05 -16.09
C GLU A 200 -18.12 -5.82 -17.34
N ARG A 201 -17.05 -5.02 -17.21
CA ARG A 201 -16.21 -4.63 -18.36
C ARG A 201 -14.91 -5.41 -18.47
N ASP A 202 -14.69 -6.41 -17.60
CA ASP A 202 -13.49 -7.24 -17.60
C ASP A 202 -12.20 -6.42 -17.48
N GLY A 203 -12.27 -5.32 -16.73
CA GLY A 203 -11.15 -4.40 -16.52
C GLY A 203 -10.18 -4.90 -15.45
N LEU A 204 -9.09 -4.17 -15.30
CA LEU A 204 -8.02 -4.53 -14.39
C LEU A 204 -7.78 -3.44 -13.35
N ALA A 205 -7.32 -3.86 -12.16
CA ALA A 205 -6.79 -2.98 -11.13
C ALA A 205 -5.35 -3.36 -10.81
N LEU A 206 -4.48 -2.36 -10.77
CA LEU A 206 -3.09 -2.51 -10.36
C LEU A 206 -2.80 -1.57 -9.19
N GLY A 207 -2.09 -2.04 -8.18
CA GLY A 207 -1.61 -1.20 -7.08
C GLY A 207 -0.14 -1.48 -6.79
N ILE A 208 0.66 -0.43 -6.66
CA ILE A 208 2.09 -0.53 -6.38
C ILE A 208 2.40 0.21 -5.10
N CYS A 209 3.14 -0.42 -4.16
CA CYS A 209 3.57 0.17 -2.90
C CYS A 209 2.37 0.72 -2.10
N ASN A 210 2.24 2.02 -1.92
CA ASN A 210 1.08 2.65 -1.26
C ASN A 210 -0.24 2.32 -1.98
N GLY A 211 -0.21 2.17 -3.30
CA GLY A 211 -1.37 1.69 -4.08
C GLY A 211 -1.74 0.25 -3.77
N PHE A 212 -0.77 -0.63 -3.51
CA PHE A 212 -1.06 -1.99 -3.04
C PHE A 212 -1.69 -1.98 -1.64
N GLN A 213 -1.19 -1.13 -0.75
CA GLN A 213 -1.83 -0.91 0.56
C GLN A 213 -3.28 -0.44 0.40
N ALA A 214 -3.57 0.41 -0.60
CA ALA A 214 -4.94 0.81 -0.93
C ALA A 214 -5.80 -0.37 -1.38
N LEU A 215 -5.29 -1.25 -2.25
CA LEU A 215 -6.03 -2.43 -2.70
C LEU A 215 -6.42 -3.34 -1.53
N ILE A 216 -5.51 -3.55 -0.57
CA ILE A 216 -5.79 -4.33 0.64
C ILE A 216 -6.86 -3.64 1.49
N LYS A 217 -6.70 -2.34 1.79
CA LYS A 217 -7.64 -1.60 2.64
C LYS A 217 -9.03 -1.46 2.03
N LEU A 218 -9.12 -1.42 0.72
CA LEU A 218 -10.40 -1.39 0.00
C LEU A 218 -11.07 -2.77 -0.08
N GLY A 219 -10.30 -3.85 0.10
CA GLY A 219 -10.78 -5.22 -0.07
C GLY A 219 -10.68 -5.73 -1.51
N LEU A 220 -10.16 -4.93 -2.44
CA LEU A 220 -9.93 -5.36 -3.83
C LEU A 220 -8.97 -6.55 -3.91
N VAL A 221 -8.01 -6.60 -3.00
CA VAL A 221 -7.23 -7.79 -2.68
C VAL A 221 -7.49 -8.10 -1.20
N PRO A 222 -8.03 -9.26 -0.82
CA PRO A 222 -8.19 -10.50 -1.57
C PRO A 222 -9.60 -10.76 -2.12
N TYR A 223 -10.56 -9.84 -1.95
CA TYR A 223 -11.99 -10.16 -2.20
C TYR A 223 -12.45 -9.82 -3.63
N GLY A 224 -11.64 -9.10 -4.42
CA GLY A 224 -12.01 -8.66 -5.76
C GLY A 224 -13.06 -7.53 -5.81
N ALA A 225 -13.50 -7.02 -4.66
CA ALA A 225 -14.54 -5.99 -4.55
C ALA A 225 -14.19 -4.97 -3.47
N ILE A 226 -14.70 -3.76 -3.59
CA ILE A 226 -14.58 -2.75 -2.53
C ILE A 226 -15.56 -3.12 -1.41
N THR A 227 -15.00 -3.62 -0.32
CA THR A 227 -15.72 -4.00 0.90
C THR A 227 -15.31 -3.10 2.07
N GLY A 228 -16.10 -3.03 3.12
CA GLY A 228 -15.60 -2.50 4.39
C GLY A 228 -14.62 -3.49 5.02
N GLN A 229 -13.63 -2.99 5.76
CA GLN A 229 -12.79 -3.85 6.58
C GLN A 229 -13.59 -4.48 7.72
N LYS A 230 -13.43 -5.78 7.92
CA LYS A 230 -14.00 -6.57 9.01
C LYS A 230 -12.88 -6.94 9.99
N GLU A 231 -13.23 -7.50 11.14
CA GLU A 231 -12.25 -7.93 12.15
C GLU A 231 -11.24 -8.97 11.63
N ASP A 232 -11.69 -9.84 10.73
CA ASP A 232 -10.91 -10.90 10.11
C ASP A 232 -10.28 -10.51 8.75
N SER A 233 -10.46 -9.25 8.33
CA SER A 233 -9.92 -8.79 7.05
C SER A 233 -8.40 -8.73 7.09
N PRO A 234 -7.72 -9.19 6.03
CA PRO A 234 -6.28 -9.01 5.90
C PRO A 234 -5.87 -7.54 5.98
N THR A 235 -4.78 -7.26 6.64
CA THR A 235 -4.19 -5.93 6.72
C THR A 235 -2.68 -6.00 6.54
N LEU A 236 -2.09 -4.88 6.15
CA LEU A 236 -0.64 -4.72 6.12
C LEU A 236 -0.19 -4.01 7.39
N THR A 237 0.80 -4.56 8.05
CA THR A 237 1.36 -4.04 9.28
C THR A 237 2.88 -4.21 9.30
N PHE A 238 3.52 -3.88 10.40
CA PHE A 238 4.95 -4.02 10.58
C PHE A 238 5.42 -5.47 10.49
N ASN A 239 6.65 -5.66 10.01
CA ASN A 239 7.30 -6.96 10.03
C ASN A 239 7.48 -7.46 11.47
N THR A 240 7.07 -8.69 11.73
CA THR A 240 7.26 -9.36 13.03
C THR A 240 8.71 -9.71 13.32
N ILE A 241 9.56 -9.74 12.29
CA ILE A 241 10.99 -10.05 12.40
C ILE A 241 11.87 -8.84 12.78
N ASN A 242 11.29 -7.68 12.98
CA ASN A 242 11.96 -6.43 13.39
C ASN A 242 13.12 -5.99 12.48
N ARG A 243 13.12 -6.36 11.21
CA ARG A 243 14.13 -5.93 10.24
C ARG A 243 13.57 -5.85 8.83
N HIS A 244 14.19 -5.03 8.01
CA HIS A 244 13.94 -5.00 6.58
C HIS A 244 14.38 -6.30 5.89
N ILE A 245 13.57 -6.78 4.95
CA ILE A 245 13.92 -7.88 4.06
C ILE A 245 13.88 -7.36 2.62
N SER A 246 14.97 -7.59 1.91
CA SER A 246 15.04 -7.36 0.47
C SER A 246 15.50 -8.64 -0.21
N LYS A 247 14.68 -9.16 -1.11
CA LYS A 247 14.99 -10.35 -1.91
C LYS A 247 14.24 -10.34 -3.22
N MET A 248 14.78 -11.04 -4.20
CA MET A 248 14.04 -11.34 -5.42
C MET A 248 12.96 -12.38 -5.13
N VAL A 249 11.78 -12.17 -5.69
CA VAL A 249 10.62 -13.07 -5.62
C VAL A 249 10.12 -13.36 -7.04
N TYR A 250 9.43 -14.48 -7.20
CA TYR A 250 8.87 -14.93 -8.47
C TYR A 250 7.37 -14.72 -8.50
#